data_169f1a04d485191a9e760df292ceb5ea
#
_entry.id   169f1a04d485191a9e760df292ceb5ea
#
_cell.length_a   1.000
_cell.length_b   1.000
_cell.length_c   1.000
_cell.angle_alpha   90.00
_cell.angle_beta   90.00
_cell.angle_gamma   90.00
#
_symmetry.space_group_name_H-M   'P 1'
#
loop_
_entity.id
_entity.type
_entity.pdbx_description
1 polymer ?
#
loop_
_entity_poly.entity_id
_entity_poly.type
_entity_poly.pdbx_seq_one_letter_code
_entity_poly.pdbx_strand_id
1 'polypeptide(L)'
;TIHFLPFYPSSSDSGFAVKDHYKVANKLGNWSDIKNVSKSSDVMADMVINHSSARGLWFKNFLKKKEPGKDYFLTVNSKFNSSKVVRPRDHKLLKKIKIFKKTDYLWRTFSPDQIDLNFKNPSVLIQFIKIMIHLINNGVTIFRLDAIAYLWKENGSKCINLKQTHEIIKLLRNIINLLNVQTTIITETNLPEKENLSYFG
;
A
#
# COMPACT_ATOMS: atom_id res chain seq x y z
N THR A 1 11.31 -8.56 19.33
CA THR A 1 10.48 -8.26 18.13
C THR A 1 10.66 -9.34 17.08
N ILE A 2 9.58 -9.81 16.49
CA ILE A 2 9.58 -10.74 15.36
C ILE A 2 8.97 -10.03 14.16
N HIS A 3 9.71 -9.96 13.04
CA HIS A 3 9.22 -9.39 11.79
C HIS A 3 8.69 -10.50 10.88
N PHE A 4 7.39 -10.48 10.62
CA PHE A 4 6.79 -11.30 9.58
C PHE A 4 6.74 -10.51 8.27
N LEU A 5 7.48 -10.97 7.27
CA LEU A 5 7.33 -10.50 5.88
C LEU A 5 5.87 -10.72 5.43
N PRO A 6 5.43 -10.12 4.31
CA PRO A 6 4.02 -10.16 3.94
C PRO A 6 3.44 -11.56 3.94
N PHE A 7 2.63 -11.86 4.94
CA PHE A 7 2.00 -13.16 5.17
C PHE A 7 0.58 -13.27 4.59
N TYR A 8 0.15 -12.24 3.89
CA TYR A 8 -1.17 -12.20 3.26
C TYR A 8 -1.26 -13.11 2.04
N PRO A 9 -2.49 -13.50 1.60
CA PRO A 9 -2.68 -14.06 0.27
C PRO A 9 -2.14 -13.11 -0.78
N SER A 10 -1.17 -13.56 -1.56
CA SER A 10 -0.48 -12.79 -2.57
C SER A 10 -0.43 -13.53 -3.91
N SER A 11 0.01 -12.87 -4.97
CA SER A 11 0.12 -13.47 -6.30
C SER A 11 1.54 -13.50 -6.83
N SER A 12 2.44 -12.69 -6.32
CA SER A 12 3.82 -12.57 -6.77
C SER A 12 4.66 -11.72 -5.80
N ASP A 13 5.92 -11.50 -6.14
CA ASP A 13 6.85 -10.61 -5.45
C ASP A 13 7.02 -10.97 -3.97
N SER A 14 7.26 -12.25 -3.69
CA SER A 14 7.53 -12.77 -2.34
C SER A 14 6.53 -12.30 -1.26
N GLY A 15 5.26 -12.10 -1.65
CA GLY A 15 4.21 -11.64 -0.74
C GLY A 15 3.75 -10.20 -0.97
N PHE A 16 4.56 -9.34 -1.60
CA PHE A 16 4.25 -7.92 -1.76
C PHE A 16 3.16 -7.60 -2.81
N ALA A 17 2.78 -8.54 -3.69
CA ALA A 17 1.57 -8.38 -4.52
C ALA A 17 0.33 -8.90 -3.77
N VAL A 18 -0.13 -8.15 -2.76
CA VAL A 18 -1.19 -8.56 -1.84
C VAL A 18 -2.54 -8.62 -2.54
N LYS A 19 -3.26 -9.75 -2.36
CA LYS A 19 -4.64 -9.94 -2.85
C LYS A 19 -5.71 -9.62 -1.83
N ASP A 20 -5.41 -9.83 -0.55
CA ASP A 20 -6.35 -9.64 0.56
C ASP A 20 -5.56 -9.35 1.84
N HIS A 21 -5.67 -8.14 2.38
CA HIS A 21 -4.98 -7.70 3.59
C HIS A 21 -5.66 -8.17 4.89
N TYR A 22 -6.86 -8.75 4.81
CA TYR A 22 -7.61 -9.22 5.97
C TYR A 22 -7.38 -10.69 6.30
N LYS A 23 -6.58 -11.40 5.51
CA LYS A 23 -6.35 -12.84 5.68
C LYS A 23 -4.87 -13.14 5.80
N VAL A 24 -4.56 -14.17 6.56
CA VAL A 24 -3.28 -14.88 6.50
C VAL A 24 -3.34 -15.89 5.34
N ALA A 25 -2.26 -16.06 4.59
CA ALA A 25 -2.21 -17.06 3.53
C ALA A 25 -2.32 -18.46 4.15
N ASN A 26 -3.23 -19.30 3.66
CA ASN A 26 -3.59 -20.59 4.29
C ASN A 26 -2.39 -21.50 4.59
N LYS A 27 -1.36 -21.47 3.75
CA LYS A 27 -0.14 -22.27 3.95
C LYS A 27 0.83 -21.70 5.01
N LEU A 28 0.58 -20.49 5.50
CA LEU A 28 1.40 -19.81 6.52
C LEU A 28 0.72 -19.82 7.90
N GLY A 29 -0.54 -20.29 8.00
CA GLY A 29 -1.29 -20.32 9.23
C GLY A 29 -2.53 -19.41 9.19
N ASN A 30 -2.86 -18.82 10.33
CA ASN A 30 -4.05 -18.02 10.54
C ASN A 30 -3.81 -16.93 11.61
N TRP A 31 -4.81 -16.09 11.88
CA TRP A 31 -4.70 -15.00 12.84
C TRP A 31 -4.46 -15.44 14.28
N SER A 32 -4.90 -16.65 14.67
CA SER A 32 -4.62 -17.14 16.03
C SER A 32 -3.14 -17.45 16.22
N ASP A 33 -2.43 -17.87 15.18
CA ASP A 33 -0.98 -18.09 15.23
C ASP A 33 -0.23 -16.77 15.45
N ILE A 34 -0.61 -15.72 14.72
CA ILE A 34 -0.06 -14.36 14.92
C ILE A 34 -0.32 -13.87 16.35
N LYS A 35 -1.57 -14.02 16.86
CA LYS A 35 -1.93 -13.66 18.23
C LYS A 35 -1.16 -14.44 19.28
N ASN A 36 -0.87 -15.70 19.03
CA ASN A 36 -0.07 -16.50 19.97
C ASN A 36 1.36 -15.97 20.07
N VAL A 37 1.98 -15.61 18.96
CA VAL A 37 3.32 -14.98 18.93
C VAL A 37 3.29 -13.63 19.65
N SER A 38 2.24 -12.82 19.47
CA SER A 38 2.14 -11.50 20.11
C SER A 38 2.02 -11.50 21.63
N LYS A 39 1.73 -12.66 22.25
CA LYS A 39 1.71 -12.82 23.72
C LYS A 39 3.11 -12.78 24.35
N SER A 40 4.16 -13.08 23.59
CA SER A 40 5.53 -13.18 24.08
C SER A 40 6.52 -12.28 23.37
N SER A 41 6.12 -11.64 22.26
CA SER A 41 7.01 -10.82 21.44
C SER A 41 6.24 -9.74 20.72
N ASP A 42 6.87 -8.57 20.50
CA ASP A 42 6.35 -7.62 19.55
C ASP A 42 6.30 -8.21 18.15
N VAL A 43 5.19 -8.02 17.47
CA VAL A 43 4.98 -8.48 16.10
C VAL A 43 5.08 -7.31 15.14
N MET A 44 6.06 -7.37 14.24
CA MET A 44 6.18 -6.44 13.12
C MET A 44 5.60 -7.07 11.86
N ALA A 45 4.73 -6.32 11.18
CA ALA A 45 4.14 -6.71 9.90
C ALA A 45 4.35 -5.66 8.82
N ASP A 46 4.56 -6.10 7.58
CA ASP A 46 4.55 -5.21 6.43
C ASP A 46 3.13 -4.77 6.10
N MET A 47 2.92 -3.47 5.98
CA MET A 47 1.70 -2.90 5.45
C MET A 47 1.97 -2.40 4.04
N VAL A 48 1.66 -3.23 3.05
CA VAL A 48 1.86 -2.93 1.62
C VAL A 48 0.77 -1.95 1.19
N ILE A 49 1.10 -0.67 1.25
CA ILE A 49 0.11 0.42 1.13
C ILE A 49 0.10 1.07 -0.26
N ASN A 50 1.23 1.07 -0.99
CA ASN A 50 1.31 1.77 -2.27
C ASN A 50 0.52 1.08 -3.40
N HIS A 51 0.40 -0.24 -3.37
CA HIS A 51 -0.17 -1.03 -4.47
C HIS A 51 -0.91 -2.27 -3.96
N SER A 52 -1.64 -2.91 -4.86
CA SER A 52 -2.29 -4.20 -4.60
C SER A 52 -2.24 -5.07 -5.86
N SER A 53 -2.44 -6.39 -5.67
CA SER A 53 -2.37 -7.35 -6.77
C SER A 53 -3.44 -7.12 -7.84
N ALA A 54 -3.03 -7.22 -9.11
CA ALA A 54 -3.95 -7.28 -10.26
C ALA A 54 -4.85 -8.54 -10.24
N ARG A 55 -4.61 -9.49 -9.33
CA ARG A 55 -5.39 -10.74 -9.19
C ARG A 55 -6.29 -10.74 -7.96
N GLY A 56 -6.22 -9.67 -7.13
CA GLY A 56 -7.02 -9.49 -5.93
C GLY A 56 -8.48 -9.13 -6.22
N LEU A 57 -9.32 -9.22 -5.18
CA LEU A 57 -10.74 -8.89 -5.27
C LEU A 57 -10.94 -7.42 -5.66
N TRP A 58 -10.20 -6.50 -5.06
CA TRP A 58 -10.32 -5.07 -5.36
C TRP A 58 -10.10 -4.76 -6.84
N PHE A 59 -9.09 -5.37 -7.46
CA PHE A 59 -8.84 -5.14 -8.88
C PHE A 59 -9.92 -5.76 -9.78
N LYS A 60 -10.40 -6.96 -9.45
CA LYS A 60 -11.53 -7.58 -10.15
C LYS A 60 -12.79 -6.71 -10.07
N ASN A 61 -13.06 -6.13 -8.90
CA ASN A 61 -14.18 -5.23 -8.69
C ASN A 61 -13.99 -3.89 -9.41
N PHE A 62 -12.76 -3.33 -9.40
CA PHE A 62 -12.42 -2.14 -10.16
C PHE A 62 -12.76 -2.28 -11.65
N LEU A 63 -12.42 -3.40 -12.27
CA LEU A 63 -12.75 -3.69 -13.67
C LEU A 63 -14.26 -3.76 -13.92
N LYS A 64 -15.04 -4.19 -12.91
CA LYS A 64 -16.50 -4.35 -12.96
C LYS A 64 -17.25 -3.15 -12.39
N LYS A 65 -16.55 -2.11 -11.93
CA LYS A 65 -17.13 -0.93 -11.23
C LYS A 65 -17.98 -1.31 -10.01
N LYS A 66 -17.51 -2.29 -9.22
CA LYS A 66 -18.19 -2.80 -8.00
C LYS A 66 -17.37 -2.46 -6.74
N GLU A 67 -18.07 -2.30 -5.62
CA GLU A 67 -17.42 -2.17 -4.30
C GLU A 67 -17.15 -3.55 -3.65
N PRO A 68 -16.13 -3.64 -2.76
CA PRO A 68 -15.06 -2.67 -2.55
C PRO A 68 -14.07 -2.71 -3.72
N GLY A 69 -13.44 -1.56 -4.04
CA GLY A 69 -12.38 -1.52 -5.05
C GLY A 69 -12.69 -0.68 -6.28
N LYS A 70 -13.95 -0.27 -6.47
CA LYS A 70 -14.47 0.42 -7.66
C LYS A 70 -13.55 1.51 -8.22
N ASP A 71 -13.00 2.35 -7.36
CA ASP A 71 -12.16 3.50 -7.74
C ASP A 71 -10.84 3.54 -6.93
N TYR A 72 -10.35 2.36 -6.46
CA TYR A 72 -9.16 2.27 -5.63
C TYR A 72 -7.86 2.40 -6.42
N PHE A 73 -7.85 2.04 -7.69
CA PHE A 73 -6.61 1.99 -8.48
C PHE A 73 -6.35 3.26 -9.28
N LEU A 74 -5.09 3.65 -9.33
CA LEU A 74 -4.66 4.83 -10.05
C LEU A 74 -4.70 4.58 -11.56
N THR A 75 -5.51 5.41 -12.23
CA THR A 75 -5.47 5.53 -13.69
C THR A 75 -5.15 6.96 -14.09
N VAL A 76 -4.47 7.10 -15.21
CA VAL A 76 -4.16 8.38 -15.83
C VAL A 76 -4.58 8.37 -17.29
N ASN A 77 -4.87 9.54 -17.85
CA ASN A 77 -5.19 9.68 -19.27
C ASN A 77 -3.91 9.82 -20.13
N SER A 78 -4.05 9.85 -21.44
CA SER A 78 -2.94 9.97 -22.39
C SER A 78 -2.17 11.30 -22.32
N LYS A 79 -2.73 12.32 -21.66
CA LYS A 79 -2.10 13.65 -21.48
C LYS A 79 -1.23 13.73 -20.23
N PHE A 80 -1.17 12.66 -19.42
CA PHE A 80 -0.36 12.66 -18.22
C PHE A 80 1.13 12.68 -18.57
N ASN A 81 1.83 13.73 -18.10
CA ASN A 81 3.27 13.87 -18.31
C ASN A 81 4.04 13.07 -17.25
N SER A 82 4.57 11.91 -17.66
CA SER A 82 5.38 11.02 -16.81
C SER A 82 6.89 11.14 -17.04
N SER A 83 7.37 12.15 -17.78
CA SER A 83 8.79 12.25 -18.17
C SER A 83 9.75 12.42 -16.99
N LYS A 84 9.29 13.01 -15.88
CA LYS A 84 10.08 13.23 -14.66
C LYS A 84 9.91 12.15 -13.59
N VAL A 85 9.03 11.15 -13.83
CA VAL A 85 8.71 10.14 -12.82
C VAL A 85 9.93 9.28 -12.49
N VAL A 86 10.27 9.21 -11.21
CA VAL A 86 11.34 8.32 -10.71
C VAL A 86 10.86 6.87 -10.78
N ARG A 87 11.68 6.04 -11.40
CA ARG A 87 11.36 4.65 -11.71
C ARG A 87 12.29 3.69 -10.97
N PRO A 88 11.78 2.90 -10.01
CA PRO A 88 12.60 1.89 -9.32
C PRO A 88 12.76 0.59 -10.11
N ARG A 89 12.06 0.42 -11.23
CA ARG A 89 12.04 -0.80 -12.07
C ARG A 89 11.95 -0.45 -13.56
N ASP A 90 12.47 -1.32 -14.43
CA ASP A 90 12.61 -1.07 -15.87
C ASP A 90 11.36 -1.38 -16.72
N HIS A 91 10.36 -2.10 -16.18
CA HIS A 91 9.14 -2.40 -16.93
C HIS A 91 8.31 -1.15 -17.26
N LYS A 92 7.39 -1.24 -18.20
CA LYS A 92 6.52 -0.12 -18.58
C LYS A 92 5.65 0.33 -17.40
N LEU A 93 5.82 1.60 -16.99
CA LEU A 93 5.06 2.25 -15.91
C LEU A 93 3.54 2.18 -16.14
N LEU A 94 3.14 2.52 -17.35
CA LEU A 94 1.73 2.66 -17.72
C LEU A 94 1.27 1.50 -18.59
N LYS A 95 0.16 0.88 -18.22
CA LYS A 95 -0.52 -0.17 -18.98
C LYS A 95 -1.85 0.34 -19.50
N LYS A 96 -2.00 0.41 -20.81
CA LYS A 96 -3.29 0.74 -21.44
C LYS A 96 -4.36 -0.25 -21.01
N ILE A 97 -5.51 0.29 -20.60
CA ILE A 97 -6.68 -0.49 -20.19
C ILE A 97 -7.93 0.15 -20.77
N LYS A 98 -8.90 -0.67 -21.14
CA LYS A 98 -10.23 -0.21 -21.55
C LYS A 98 -11.24 -0.68 -20.51
N ILE A 99 -11.87 0.26 -19.82
CA ILE A 99 -12.92 -0.02 -18.85
C ILE A 99 -14.22 0.56 -19.42
N PHE A 100 -15.14 -0.33 -19.81
CA PHE A 100 -16.30 0.02 -20.61
C PHE A 100 -15.88 0.75 -21.90
N LYS A 101 -16.36 1.98 -22.12
CA LYS A 101 -16.06 2.80 -23.32
C LYS A 101 -14.83 3.70 -23.17
N LYS A 102 -14.27 3.82 -21.94
CA LYS A 102 -13.14 4.72 -21.64
C LYS A 102 -11.81 3.97 -21.73
N THR A 103 -10.85 4.60 -22.38
CA THR A 103 -9.45 4.14 -22.42
C THR A 103 -8.64 4.99 -21.45
N ASP A 104 -8.02 4.35 -20.48
CA ASP A 104 -7.10 4.95 -19.52
C ASP A 104 -5.82 4.12 -19.43
N TYR A 105 -4.88 4.54 -18.56
CA TYR A 105 -3.62 3.86 -18.32
C TYR A 105 -3.50 3.56 -16.83
N LEU A 106 -3.39 2.27 -16.48
CA LEU A 106 -3.08 1.81 -15.13
C LEU A 106 -1.64 2.16 -14.78
N TRP A 107 -1.44 2.64 -13.57
CA TRP A 107 -0.11 2.94 -13.03
C TRP A 107 0.47 1.71 -12.31
N ARG A 108 1.75 1.42 -12.58
CA ARG A 108 2.47 0.25 -12.05
C ARG A 108 3.89 0.64 -11.71
N THR A 109 4.15 1.02 -10.47
CA THR A 109 5.47 1.46 -10.03
C THR A 109 6.47 0.29 -10.01
N PHE A 110 6.10 -0.86 -9.42
CA PHE A 110 7.03 -1.93 -9.07
C PHE A 110 7.00 -3.15 -9.97
N SER A 111 5.82 -3.66 -10.35
CA SER A 111 5.71 -4.83 -11.24
C SER A 111 4.43 -4.83 -12.06
N PRO A 112 4.34 -5.67 -13.10
CA PRO A 112 3.12 -5.82 -13.89
C PRO A 112 1.89 -6.28 -13.08
N ASP A 113 2.10 -6.96 -11.96
CA ASP A 113 1.03 -7.49 -11.09
C ASP A 113 0.67 -6.53 -9.93
N GLN A 114 1.51 -5.53 -9.65
CA GLN A 114 1.31 -4.55 -8.59
C GLN A 114 0.75 -3.26 -9.18
N ILE A 115 -0.56 -3.06 -9.01
CA ILE A 115 -1.25 -1.86 -9.51
C ILE A 115 -1.32 -0.84 -8.40
N ASP A 116 -0.82 0.37 -8.65
CA ASP A 116 -0.78 1.44 -7.67
C ASP A 116 -2.18 1.90 -7.27
N LEU A 117 -2.33 2.20 -6.00
CA LEU A 117 -3.57 2.70 -5.41
C LEU A 117 -3.68 4.22 -5.55
N ASN A 118 -4.89 4.71 -5.62
CA ASN A 118 -5.20 6.12 -5.80
C ASN A 118 -5.46 6.81 -4.46
N PHE A 119 -4.44 7.30 -3.80
CA PHE A 119 -4.58 8.03 -2.53
C PHE A 119 -5.27 9.40 -2.65
N LYS A 120 -5.58 9.87 -3.86
CA LYS A 120 -6.50 11.01 -4.05
C LYS A 120 -7.94 10.63 -3.75
N ASN A 121 -8.27 9.33 -3.73
CA ASN A 121 -9.55 8.82 -3.29
C ASN A 121 -9.52 8.55 -1.78
N PRO A 122 -10.27 9.31 -0.94
CA PRO A 122 -10.29 9.10 0.50
C PRO A 122 -10.69 7.69 0.92
N SER A 123 -11.50 6.98 0.11
CA SER A 123 -11.92 5.61 0.39
C SER A 123 -10.73 4.64 0.47
N VAL A 124 -9.66 4.89 -0.29
CA VAL A 124 -8.41 4.10 -0.21
C VAL A 124 -7.76 4.30 1.16
N LEU A 125 -7.60 5.54 1.61
CA LEU A 125 -7.01 5.84 2.91
C LEU A 125 -7.86 5.26 4.06
N ILE A 126 -9.18 5.43 4.01
CA ILE A 126 -10.10 4.84 4.99
C ILE A 126 -9.96 3.31 5.02
N GLN A 127 -9.79 2.68 3.85
CA GLN A 127 -9.60 1.23 3.79
C GLN A 127 -8.29 0.81 4.47
N PHE A 128 -7.19 1.55 4.30
CA PHE A 128 -5.93 1.24 4.98
C PHE A 128 -5.97 1.53 6.48
N ILE A 129 -6.72 2.53 6.93
CA ILE A 129 -6.99 2.73 8.36
C ILE A 129 -7.73 1.51 8.95
N LYS A 130 -8.74 0.99 8.26
CA LYS A 130 -9.45 -0.23 8.69
C LYS A 130 -8.54 -1.45 8.74
N ILE A 131 -7.64 -1.61 7.75
CA ILE A 131 -6.64 -2.68 7.73
C ILE A 131 -5.69 -2.52 8.92
N MET A 132 -5.17 -1.33 9.18
CA MET A 132 -4.29 -1.04 10.31
C MET A 132 -4.95 -1.42 11.64
N ILE A 133 -6.19 -1.00 11.87
CA ILE A 133 -6.96 -1.37 13.07
C ILE A 133 -7.16 -2.89 13.15
N HIS A 134 -7.47 -3.54 12.03
CA HIS A 134 -7.61 -4.99 11.99
C HIS A 134 -6.32 -5.72 12.38
N LEU A 135 -5.17 -5.24 11.91
CA LEU A 135 -3.85 -5.80 12.25
C LEU A 135 -3.52 -5.59 13.73
N ILE A 136 -3.77 -4.39 14.28
CA ILE A 136 -3.61 -4.09 15.72
C ILE A 136 -4.45 -5.07 16.56
N ASN A 137 -5.72 -5.26 16.21
CA ASN A 137 -6.63 -6.18 16.91
C ASN A 137 -6.20 -7.65 16.80
N ASN A 138 -5.28 -7.96 15.90
CA ASN A 138 -4.68 -9.29 15.74
C ASN A 138 -3.24 -9.38 16.28
N GLY A 139 -2.80 -8.41 17.08
CA GLY A 139 -1.55 -8.47 17.82
C GLY A 139 -0.34 -7.86 17.11
N VAL A 140 -0.52 -7.14 16.00
CA VAL A 140 0.57 -6.40 15.36
C VAL A 140 0.83 -5.11 16.15
N THR A 141 2.08 -4.91 16.60
CA THR A 141 2.51 -3.74 17.37
C THR A 141 3.46 -2.84 16.59
N ILE A 142 4.02 -3.33 15.48
CA ILE A 142 4.94 -2.55 14.63
C ILE A 142 4.52 -2.69 13.17
N PHE A 143 4.33 -1.58 12.49
CA PHE A 143 4.09 -1.54 11.05
C PHE A 143 5.35 -1.13 10.29
N ARG A 144 5.80 -1.94 9.35
CA ARG A 144 6.70 -1.48 8.30
C ARG A 144 5.84 -1.04 7.11
N LEU A 145 5.79 0.25 6.87
CA LEU A 145 5.05 0.81 5.73
C LEU A 145 5.90 0.68 4.47
N ASP A 146 5.49 -0.21 3.59
CA ASP A 146 6.21 -0.52 2.35
C ASP A 146 6.01 0.56 1.29
N ALA A 147 7.13 0.95 0.65
CA ALA A 147 7.18 1.80 -0.54
C ALA A 147 6.44 3.15 -0.42
N ILE A 148 6.38 3.73 0.78
CA ILE A 148 5.55 4.90 1.06
C ILE A 148 5.93 6.14 0.27
N ALA A 149 7.19 6.31 -0.11
CA ALA A 149 7.61 7.49 -0.87
C ALA A 149 6.84 7.67 -2.20
N TYR A 150 6.21 6.60 -2.69
CA TYR A 150 5.48 6.57 -3.96
C TYR A 150 3.96 6.74 -3.82
N LEU A 151 3.40 7.02 -2.64
CA LEU A 151 1.93 7.05 -2.44
C LEU A 151 1.21 8.08 -3.29
N TRP A 152 1.77 9.29 -3.43
CA TRP A 152 1.13 10.36 -4.18
C TRP A 152 1.73 10.55 -5.56
N LYS A 153 0.87 10.68 -6.59
CA LYS A 153 1.28 10.92 -7.97
C LYS A 153 0.65 12.21 -8.48
N GLU A 154 1.50 13.06 -9.09
CA GLU A 154 1.08 14.34 -9.63
C GLU A 154 1.67 14.58 -11.02
N ASN A 155 0.84 15.13 -11.92
CA ASN A 155 1.22 15.35 -13.31
C ASN A 155 2.45 16.25 -13.42
N GLY A 156 3.46 15.82 -14.18
CA GLY A 156 4.70 16.57 -14.40
C GLY A 156 5.67 16.59 -13.21
N SER A 157 5.36 15.91 -12.10
CA SER A 157 6.24 15.77 -10.94
C SER A 157 7.11 14.51 -11.02
N LYS A 158 8.03 14.36 -10.06
CA LYS A 158 8.82 13.13 -9.87
C LYS A 158 7.99 11.94 -9.37
N CYS A 159 6.78 12.15 -8.86
CA CYS A 159 5.89 11.15 -8.26
C CYS A 159 6.56 10.32 -7.15
N ILE A 160 7.50 10.91 -6.43
CA ILE A 160 8.17 10.35 -5.27
C ILE A 160 8.37 11.46 -4.24
N ASN A 161 8.25 11.14 -2.96
CA ASN A 161 8.51 12.03 -1.83
C ASN A 161 7.73 13.36 -1.89
N LEU A 162 6.49 13.33 -2.35
CA LEU A 162 5.65 14.53 -2.43
C LEU A 162 5.05 14.88 -1.07
N LYS A 163 4.77 16.17 -0.85
CA LYS A 163 4.21 16.69 0.41
C LYS A 163 2.99 15.89 0.88
N GLN A 164 2.09 15.55 -0.01
CA GLN A 164 0.88 14.78 0.30
C GLN A 164 1.18 13.38 0.85
N THR A 165 2.28 12.78 0.45
CA THR A 165 2.75 11.52 1.03
C THR A 165 3.05 11.67 2.51
N HIS A 166 3.78 12.73 2.90
CA HIS A 166 4.07 13.03 4.31
C HIS A 166 2.78 13.27 5.11
N GLU A 167 1.82 13.99 4.56
CA GLU A 167 0.52 14.24 5.23
C GLU A 167 -0.26 12.94 5.48
N ILE A 168 -0.21 11.98 4.54
CA ILE A 168 -0.82 10.65 4.74
C ILE A 168 -0.15 9.91 5.91
N ILE A 169 1.18 9.92 5.97
CA ILE A 169 1.92 9.23 7.05
C ILE A 169 1.64 9.88 8.40
N LYS A 170 1.66 11.23 8.47
CA LYS A 170 1.28 11.96 9.68
C LYS A 170 -0.15 11.62 10.14
N LEU A 171 -1.09 11.53 9.21
CA LEU A 171 -2.46 11.15 9.52
C LEU A 171 -2.54 9.73 10.10
N LEU A 172 -1.85 8.75 9.50
CA LEU A 172 -1.80 7.39 10.05
C LEU A 172 -1.21 7.38 11.47
N ARG A 173 -0.14 8.15 11.71
CA ARG A 173 0.45 8.30 13.05
C ARG A 173 -0.52 8.92 14.05
N ASN A 174 -1.21 9.99 13.65
CA ASN A 174 -2.19 10.66 14.51
C ASN A 174 -3.36 9.73 14.86
N ILE A 175 -3.79 8.88 13.93
CA ILE A 175 -4.84 7.89 14.22
C ILE A 175 -4.37 6.88 15.26
N ILE A 176 -3.12 6.38 15.17
CA ILE A 176 -2.56 5.50 16.20
C ILE A 176 -2.55 6.19 17.57
N ASN A 177 -2.14 7.46 17.61
CA ASN A 177 -2.13 8.24 18.85
C ASN A 177 -3.55 8.39 19.42
N LEU A 178 -4.55 8.68 18.59
CA LEU A 178 -5.96 8.78 19.00
C LEU A 178 -6.54 7.46 19.51
N LEU A 179 -6.10 6.33 18.94
CA LEU A 179 -6.50 5.01 19.42
C LEU A 179 -5.84 4.64 20.76
N ASN A 180 -4.89 5.43 21.22
CA ASN A 180 -4.14 5.22 22.47
C ASN A 180 -3.54 3.81 22.57
N VAL A 181 -2.98 3.31 21.47
CA VAL A 181 -2.33 1.99 21.40
C VAL A 181 -0.82 2.16 21.23
N GLN A 182 -0.05 1.29 21.89
CA GLN A 182 1.40 1.25 21.73
C GLN A 182 1.75 0.59 20.40
N THR A 183 1.88 1.39 19.36
CA THR A 183 2.20 0.93 18.01
C THR A 183 3.25 1.82 17.37
N THR A 184 4.27 1.20 16.81
CA THR A 184 5.37 1.88 16.11
C THR A 184 5.17 1.81 14.60
N ILE A 185 5.48 2.89 13.90
CA ILE A 185 5.56 2.93 12.43
C ILE A 185 7.03 3.03 12.02
N ILE A 186 7.44 2.14 11.14
CA ILE A 186 8.73 2.18 10.43
C ILE A 186 8.43 2.44 8.96
N THR A 187 9.13 3.39 8.36
CA THR A 187 8.94 3.76 6.96
C THR A 187 10.01 3.15 6.06
N GLU A 188 9.62 2.55 4.95
CA GLU A 188 10.54 2.12 3.89
C GLU A 188 10.42 3.09 2.71
N THR A 189 11.47 3.88 2.44
CA THR A 189 11.43 4.99 1.50
C THR A 189 12.38 4.86 0.32
N ASN A 190 13.54 4.23 0.50
CA ASN A 190 14.64 4.19 -0.47
C ASN A 190 15.07 5.61 -0.96
N LEU A 191 15.09 6.57 -0.04
CA LEU A 191 15.44 7.97 -0.28
C LEU A 191 16.80 8.31 0.33
N PRO A 192 17.47 9.39 -0.11
CA PRO A 192 18.63 9.94 0.58
C PRO A 192 18.32 10.25 2.05
N GLU A 193 19.30 10.16 2.93
CA GLU A 193 19.14 10.29 4.39
C GLU A 193 18.32 11.52 4.80
N LYS A 194 18.67 12.71 4.28
CA LYS A 194 17.96 13.96 4.59
C LYS A 194 16.47 13.89 4.25
N GLU A 195 16.12 13.28 3.12
CA GLU A 195 14.72 13.12 2.71
C GLU A 195 14.02 12.03 3.53
N ASN A 196 14.75 10.97 3.90
CA ASN A 196 14.23 9.93 4.77
C ASN A 196 13.90 10.46 6.16
N LEU A 197 14.79 11.26 6.76
CA LEU A 197 14.57 11.89 8.06
C LEU A 197 13.34 12.81 8.09
N SER A 198 12.90 13.34 6.96
CA SER A 198 11.68 14.18 6.87
C SER A 198 10.37 13.42 7.13
N TYR A 199 10.40 12.08 7.23
CA TYR A 199 9.27 11.25 7.67
C TYR A 199 9.17 11.08 9.19
N PHE A 200 10.20 11.46 9.93
CA PHE A 200 10.11 11.58 11.39
C PHE A 200 9.40 12.89 11.74
N GLY A 201 8.32 12.81 12.48
CA GLY A 201 7.51 13.95 12.91
C GLY A 201 7.98 14.54 14.23
#